data_02323ab1a2501d116a89163048152e99
#
_entry.id   02323ab1a2501d116a89163048152e99
#
_cell.length_a   1.000
_cell.length_b   1.000
_cell.length_c   1.000
_cell.angle_alpha   90.00
_cell.angle_beta   90.00
_cell.angle_gamma   90.00
#
_symmetry.space_group_name_H-M   'P 1'
#
loop_
_entity.id
_entity.type
_entity.pdbx_description
1 polymer ?
#
loop_
_entity_poly.entity_id
_entity_poly.type
_entity_poly.pdbx_seq_one_letter_code
_entity_poly.pdbx_strand_id
1 'polypeptide(L)'
;MFIESFKVDSPNVKYTENEIHSVYDYQTTELVHENKNGAYQWTVKPKTVKYEFKTNTHVPKLGVMLVGWGGNNGSTLTAGVIANREGISWATKEKVQQANYFGSLTQASSIRVGSFNGEEIYAPFKSLLPMVNPAEIVFGGWDISDMNLADAMARGKVLDIDLQKQLRPFMEHMVPLPGIYDPDFIAANQGSRANHLIKGTKKQQLEQVIKDIRYSNVLVGLNDTTENLMSSLDKNESEISPSTLYAIACVVENVPFINGSPQNTFVPGLIELAIKRNSLIGGDDFKSGQTKMKSVLVDFLVGAGIKPTSIVSYNHLGNNDGMNLSAPQTFRSKEISKSNVVDDMVASNGILYEPGEHPDHVVVIKYVPYVGDSKRAMDEYTSEIFMGGKNTIVMHNTCEDSLLAAPIILDLVLLAELTTRIQFKAENEEKFHSFHPVATLLSYLSKAPLVPPGTPVVNALSKQRAMLENVLRACVGLAPENNMILEYK
;
A
#
# COMPACT_ATOMS: atom_id res chain seq x y z
N MET A 1 17.42 9.64 -22.60
CA MET A 1 18.08 10.64 -21.70
C MET A 1 17.35 10.72 -20.35
N PHE A 2 18.06 11.12 -19.27
CA PHE A 2 17.48 11.27 -17.92
C PHE A 2 17.75 12.68 -17.39
N ILE A 3 16.75 13.32 -16.75
CA ILE A 3 16.84 14.64 -16.13
C ILE A 3 16.42 14.55 -14.66
N GLU A 4 17.02 15.34 -13.78
CA GLU A 4 16.77 15.28 -12.33
C GLU A 4 15.47 15.96 -11.91
N SER A 5 15.03 16.96 -12.65
CA SER A 5 13.81 17.73 -12.38
C SER A 5 13.30 18.42 -13.64
N PHE A 6 12.03 18.81 -13.60
CA PHE A 6 11.39 19.56 -14.67
C PHE A 6 10.38 20.53 -14.10
N LYS A 7 9.95 21.50 -14.93
CA LYS A 7 8.83 22.38 -14.65
C LYS A 7 7.89 22.34 -15.84
N VAL A 8 6.61 22.28 -15.58
CA VAL A 8 5.59 22.35 -16.63
C VAL A 8 5.33 23.82 -16.97
N ASP A 9 5.47 24.18 -18.23
CA ASP A 9 5.09 25.49 -18.77
C ASP A 9 3.83 25.32 -19.63
N SER A 10 2.69 25.76 -19.11
CA SER A 10 1.38 25.57 -19.72
C SER A 10 0.41 26.61 -19.18
N PRO A 11 -0.56 27.11 -19.98
CA PRO A 11 -1.65 27.94 -19.48
C PRO A 11 -2.52 27.24 -18.42
N ASN A 12 -2.44 25.92 -18.36
CA ASN A 12 -3.20 25.08 -17.43
C ASN A 12 -2.50 24.87 -16.08
N VAL A 13 -1.31 25.44 -15.87
CA VAL A 13 -0.62 25.31 -14.58
C VAL A 13 -0.04 26.64 -14.12
N LYS A 14 -0.22 26.94 -12.83
CA LYS A 14 0.31 28.14 -12.20
C LYS A 14 1.02 27.76 -10.90
N TYR A 15 2.29 28.12 -10.82
CA TYR A 15 3.09 27.97 -9.61
C TYR A 15 3.05 29.29 -8.84
N THR A 16 2.66 29.21 -7.57
CA THR A 16 2.77 30.30 -6.59
C THR A 16 3.86 29.95 -5.57
N GLU A 17 4.09 30.84 -4.60
CA GLU A 17 5.04 30.58 -3.51
C GLU A 17 4.67 29.33 -2.69
N ASN A 18 3.38 29.11 -2.45
CA ASN A 18 2.89 28.08 -1.53
C ASN A 18 2.05 26.99 -2.18
N GLU A 19 1.65 27.15 -3.45
CA GLU A 19 0.74 26.21 -4.10
C GLU A 19 1.06 26.03 -5.60
N ILE A 20 0.79 24.84 -6.08
CA ILE A 20 0.66 24.53 -7.51
C ILE A 20 -0.83 24.44 -7.82
N HIS A 21 -1.31 25.27 -8.75
CA HIS A 21 -2.66 25.19 -9.28
C HIS A 21 -2.61 24.61 -10.68
N SER A 22 -3.44 23.60 -10.96
CA SER A 22 -3.56 23.06 -12.31
C SER A 22 -5.01 22.87 -12.71
N VAL A 23 -5.24 22.93 -14.02
CA VAL A 23 -6.51 22.61 -14.66
C VAL A 23 -6.28 21.38 -15.54
N TYR A 24 -7.16 20.40 -15.42
CA TYR A 24 -7.01 19.11 -16.10
C TYR A 24 -8.33 18.70 -16.75
N ASP A 25 -8.29 18.40 -18.05
CA ASP A 25 -9.43 17.89 -18.80
C ASP A 25 -9.45 16.35 -18.73
N TYR A 26 -10.25 15.81 -17.80
CA TYR A 26 -10.42 14.39 -17.61
C TYR A 26 -11.35 13.82 -18.69
N GLN A 27 -10.78 13.03 -19.58
CA GLN A 27 -11.51 12.33 -20.63
C GLN A 27 -11.97 10.96 -20.14
N THR A 28 -13.26 10.70 -20.25
CA THR A 28 -13.89 9.42 -19.86
C THR A 28 -15.04 9.08 -20.79
N THR A 29 -15.73 7.99 -20.53
CA THR A 29 -16.90 7.56 -21.28
C THR A 29 -18.07 7.29 -20.35
N GLU A 30 -19.26 7.68 -20.79
CA GLU A 30 -20.53 7.33 -20.17
C GLU A 30 -21.23 6.25 -20.97
N LEU A 31 -21.70 5.22 -20.29
CA LEU A 31 -22.50 4.15 -20.88
C LEU A 31 -23.98 4.44 -20.65
N VAL A 32 -24.75 4.47 -21.72
CA VAL A 32 -26.20 4.66 -21.67
C VAL A 32 -26.91 3.47 -22.29
N HIS A 33 -27.86 2.91 -21.54
CA HIS A 33 -28.70 1.82 -22.01
C HIS A 33 -30.08 2.38 -22.36
N GLU A 34 -30.32 2.60 -23.63
CA GLU A 34 -31.53 3.26 -24.15
C GLU A 34 -32.35 2.31 -24.97
N ASN A 35 -33.71 2.43 -24.86
CA ASN A 35 -34.61 1.78 -25.79
C ASN A 35 -34.73 2.63 -27.05
N LYS A 36 -34.25 2.14 -28.19
CA LYS A 36 -34.39 2.78 -29.49
C LYS A 36 -35.19 1.86 -30.41
N ASN A 37 -36.35 2.36 -30.83
CA ASN A 37 -37.25 1.66 -31.74
C ASN A 37 -37.69 0.24 -31.25
N GLY A 38 -37.89 0.08 -29.94
CA GLY A 38 -38.33 -1.20 -29.35
C GLY A 38 -37.19 -2.19 -29.01
N ALA A 39 -35.94 -1.83 -29.32
CA ALA A 39 -34.77 -2.62 -28.94
C ALA A 39 -33.87 -1.85 -27.94
N TYR A 40 -33.40 -2.54 -26.93
CA TYR A 40 -32.42 -1.96 -26.01
C TYR A 40 -31.02 -1.96 -26.65
N GLN A 41 -30.36 -0.80 -26.63
CA GLN A 41 -29.03 -0.64 -27.20
C GLN A 41 -28.10 0.07 -26.19
N TRP A 42 -26.89 -0.44 -26.05
CA TRP A 42 -25.82 0.25 -25.36
C TRP A 42 -25.20 1.32 -26.27
N THR A 43 -25.11 2.53 -25.74
CA THR A 43 -24.42 3.64 -26.42
C THR A 43 -23.29 4.13 -25.55
N VAL A 44 -22.09 4.23 -26.11
CA VAL A 44 -20.91 4.79 -25.46
C VAL A 44 -20.80 6.27 -25.81
N LYS A 45 -20.86 7.15 -24.83
CA LYS A 45 -20.78 8.60 -25.02
C LYS A 45 -19.45 9.13 -24.45
N PRO A 46 -18.49 9.56 -25.28
CA PRO A 46 -17.30 10.25 -24.79
C PRO A 46 -17.69 11.50 -23.99
N LYS A 47 -17.00 11.72 -22.87
CA LYS A 47 -17.25 12.84 -21.96
C LYS A 47 -15.93 13.41 -21.48
N THR A 48 -15.85 14.73 -21.41
CA THR A 48 -14.74 15.44 -20.77
C THR A 48 -15.28 16.18 -19.56
N VAL A 49 -14.59 16.05 -18.43
CA VAL A 49 -14.89 16.79 -17.20
C VAL A 49 -13.64 17.57 -16.84
N LYS A 50 -13.80 18.86 -16.63
CA LYS A 50 -12.70 19.71 -16.19
C LYS A 50 -12.56 19.66 -14.69
N TYR A 51 -11.34 19.40 -14.22
CA TYR A 51 -10.96 19.45 -12.82
C TYR A 51 -9.93 20.54 -12.57
N GLU A 52 -10.05 21.20 -11.43
CA GLU A 52 -9.02 22.07 -10.89
C GLU A 52 -8.36 21.37 -9.71
N PHE A 53 -7.02 21.39 -9.67
CA PHE A 53 -6.23 20.85 -8.56
C PHE A 53 -5.47 21.97 -7.87
N LYS A 54 -5.32 21.81 -6.55
CA LYS A 54 -4.46 22.63 -5.69
C LYS A 54 -3.55 21.72 -4.90
N THR A 55 -2.26 21.92 -5.01
CA THR A 55 -1.28 21.18 -4.22
C THR A 55 -0.47 22.17 -3.39
N ASN A 56 -0.51 22.03 -2.06
CA ASN A 56 0.34 22.81 -1.17
C ASN A 56 1.80 22.35 -1.32
N THR A 57 2.71 23.30 -1.57
CA THR A 57 4.14 23.02 -1.78
C THR A 57 4.95 22.99 -0.49
N HIS A 58 4.38 23.43 0.62
CA HIS A 58 5.04 23.34 1.92
C HIS A 58 5.07 21.89 2.39
N VAL A 59 6.27 21.31 2.44
CA VAL A 59 6.50 19.93 2.91
C VAL A 59 6.66 19.97 4.43
N PRO A 60 5.79 19.30 5.20
CA PRO A 60 5.87 19.30 6.65
C PRO A 60 6.98 18.37 7.17
N LYS A 61 7.36 18.54 8.45
CA LYS A 61 8.07 17.49 9.19
C LYS A 61 7.14 16.29 9.38
N LEU A 62 7.64 15.09 9.11
CA LEU A 62 6.86 13.86 9.16
C LEU A 62 7.33 12.93 10.27
N GLY A 63 6.43 12.62 11.20
CA GLY A 63 6.56 11.55 12.16
C GLY A 63 5.81 10.31 11.70
N VAL A 64 6.39 9.13 11.88
CA VAL A 64 5.79 7.85 11.51
C VAL A 64 5.76 6.94 12.71
N MET A 65 4.55 6.55 13.13
CA MET A 65 4.33 5.62 14.23
C MET A 65 3.98 4.23 13.66
N LEU A 66 4.84 3.24 13.92
CA LEU A 66 4.71 1.89 13.41
C LEU A 66 4.10 0.95 14.46
N VAL A 67 3.03 0.27 14.16
CA VAL A 67 2.48 -0.83 14.96
C VAL A 67 3.28 -2.11 14.64
N GLY A 68 4.02 -2.61 15.61
CA GLY A 68 5.01 -3.67 15.43
C GLY A 68 6.39 -3.12 15.02
N TRP A 69 6.78 -1.97 15.58
CA TRP A 69 8.04 -1.30 15.25
C TRP A 69 9.29 -2.17 15.47
N GLY A 70 9.31 -2.98 16.53
CA GLY A 70 10.35 -3.98 16.77
C GLY A 70 10.23 -5.27 15.92
N GLY A 71 9.25 -5.35 15.00
CA GLY A 71 9.14 -6.44 14.03
C GLY A 71 10.15 -6.33 12.90
N ASN A 72 10.24 -7.37 12.04
CA ASN A 72 11.20 -7.39 10.94
C ASN A 72 11.00 -6.20 9.98
N ASN A 73 9.75 -5.90 9.58
CA ASN A 73 9.46 -4.78 8.67
C ASN A 73 9.79 -3.42 9.30
N GLY A 74 9.38 -3.18 10.56
CA GLY A 74 9.61 -1.92 11.25
C GLY A 74 11.10 -1.64 11.48
N SER A 75 11.84 -2.63 11.97
CA SER A 75 13.29 -2.49 12.18
C SER A 75 14.05 -2.34 10.87
N THR A 76 13.65 -3.07 9.80
CA THR A 76 14.29 -2.98 8.47
C THR A 76 14.04 -1.62 7.80
N LEU A 77 12.81 -1.10 7.87
CA LEU A 77 12.49 0.23 7.34
C LEU A 77 13.31 1.32 8.04
N THR A 78 13.30 1.31 9.38
CA THR A 78 14.06 2.28 10.19
C THR A 78 15.56 2.21 9.88
N ALA A 79 16.12 1.00 9.84
CA ALA A 79 17.50 0.75 9.48
C ALA A 79 17.85 1.26 8.08
N GLY A 80 16.99 0.99 7.09
CA GLY A 80 17.19 1.41 5.71
C GLY A 80 17.18 2.93 5.54
N VAL A 81 16.29 3.64 6.25
CA VAL A 81 16.26 5.11 6.23
C VAL A 81 17.48 5.69 6.92
N ILE A 82 17.90 5.16 8.08
CA ILE A 82 19.13 5.59 8.77
C ILE A 82 20.35 5.33 7.89
N ALA A 83 20.47 4.14 7.29
CA ALA A 83 21.60 3.81 6.42
C ALA A 83 21.73 4.79 5.25
N ASN A 84 20.61 5.18 4.63
CA ASN A 84 20.61 6.18 3.56
C ASN A 84 20.93 7.58 4.07
N ARG A 85 20.38 7.97 5.24
CA ARG A 85 20.65 9.27 5.89
C ARG A 85 22.14 9.46 6.17
N GLU A 86 22.78 8.42 6.71
CA GLU A 86 24.19 8.43 7.12
C GLU A 86 25.15 8.04 5.96
N GLY A 87 24.63 7.72 4.78
CA GLY A 87 25.44 7.32 3.63
C GLY A 87 26.25 6.05 3.86
N ILE A 88 25.71 5.09 4.60
CA ILE A 88 26.43 3.88 5.04
C ILE A 88 26.73 2.97 3.83
N SER A 89 27.97 2.47 3.81
CA SER A 89 28.41 1.38 2.94
C SER A 89 28.86 0.20 3.78
N TRP A 90 28.61 -1.02 3.32
CA TRP A 90 28.98 -2.23 4.05
C TRP A 90 29.52 -3.32 3.14
N ALA A 91 30.37 -4.18 3.71
CA ALA A 91 30.94 -5.31 3.01
C ALA A 91 29.96 -6.49 2.98
N THR A 92 29.81 -7.09 1.80
CA THR A 92 29.17 -8.39 1.62
C THR A 92 30.19 -9.39 1.09
N LYS A 93 29.82 -10.65 0.96
CA LYS A 93 30.68 -11.66 0.34
C LYS A 93 30.97 -11.40 -1.14
N GLU A 94 30.20 -10.55 -1.80
CA GLU A 94 30.26 -10.33 -3.25
C GLU A 94 30.88 -8.98 -3.60
N LYS A 95 30.51 -7.93 -2.86
CA LYS A 95 30.98 -6.55 -3.09
C LYS A 95 30.71 -5.65 -1.89
N VAL A 96 31.22 -4.43 -1.94
CA VAL A 96 30.75 -3.35 -1.06
C VAL A 96 29.42 -2.84 -1.58
N GLN A 97 28.42 -2.87 -0.73
CA GLN A 97 27.10 -2.31 -0.98
C GLN A 97 27.00 -0.90 -0.42
N GLN A 98 26.10 -0.10 -1.00
CA GLN A 98 25.73 1.23 -0.51
C GLN A 98 24.25 1.28 -0.23
N ALA A 99 23.84 2.05 0.78
CA ALA A 99 22.45 2.29 1.08
C ALA A 99 21.71 2.89 -0.12
N ASN A 100 20.49 2.43 -0.35
CA ASN A 100 19.65 2.89 -1.46
C ASN A 100 18.18 2.63 -1.13
N TYR A 101 17.29 3.16 -1.97
CA TYR A 101 15.85 2.97 -1.86
C TYR A 101 15.28 2.09 -2.99
N PHE A 102 16.04 1.15 -3.51
CA PHE A 102 15.55 0.26 -4.57
C PHE A 102 14.31 -0.50 -4.12
N GLY A 103 13.32 -0.60 -5.00
CA GLY A 103 12.00 -1.14 -4.68
C GLY A 103 10.95 -0.08 -4.29
N SER A 104 11.36 1.14 -3.94
CA SER A 104 10.45 2.27 -3.74
C SER A 104 10.02 2.87 -5.07
N LEU A 105 8.71 3.02 -5.27
CA LEU A 105 8.13 3.69 -6.43
C LEU A 105 8.52 5.18 -6.45
N THR A 106 8.38 5.85 -5.31
CA THR A 106 8.62 7.30 -5.23
C THR A 106 10.11 7.64 -5.37
N GLN A 107 11.01 6.83 -4.78
CA GLN A 107 12.44 7.16 -4.68
C GLN A 107 13.30 6.54 -5.77
N ALA A 108 12.88 5.43 -6.38
CA ALA A 108 13.70 4.63 -7.30
C ALA A 108 13.03 4.36 -8.65
N SER A 109 11.81 4.85 -8.90
CA SER A 109 11.23 4.76 -10.24
C SER A 109 11.29 6.08 -11.00
N SER A 110 11.08 6.00 -12.30
CA SER A 110 11.04 7.13 -13.23
C SER A 110 9.75 7.19 -14.00
N ILE A 111 9.43 8.37 -14.51
CA ILE A 111 8.32 8.66 -15.40
C ILE A 111 8.85 9.18 -16.73
N ARG A 112 8.17 8.90 -17.81
CA ARG A 112 8.38 9.54 -19.10
C ARG A 112 7.81 10.95 -19.08
N VAL A 113 8.61 11.96 -19.39
CA VAL A 113 8.16 13.36 -19.43
C VAL A 113 8.00 13.90 -20.85
N GLY A 114 8.57 13.24 -21.84
CA GLY A 114 8.46 13.62 -23.24
C GLY A 114 9.59 13.09 -24.09
N SER A 115 9.83 13.74 -25.23
CA SER A 115 10.97 13.42 -26.13
C SER A 115 11.74 14.68 -26.50
N PHE A 116 13.04 14.53 -26.74
CA PHE A 116 13.92 15.61 -27.19
C PHE A 116 14.97 15.03 -28.18
N ASN A 117 15.05 15.65 -29.35
CA ASN A 117 15.94 15.20 -30.44
C ASN A 117 15.76 13.72 -30.83
N GLY A 118 14.54 13.18 -30.77
CA GLY A 118 14.26 11.78 -31.11
C GLY A 118 14.54 10.79 -29.98
N GLU A 119 15.00 11.24 -28.81
CA GLU A 119 15.20 10.41 -27.63
C GLU A 119 14.11 10.62 -26.59
N GLU A 120 13.69 9.55 -25.93
CA GLU A 120 12.78 9.60 -24.79
C GLU A 120 13.48 10.20 -23.58
N ILE A 121 12.77 11.10 -22.87
CA ILE A 121 13.24 11.77 -21.66
C ILE A 121 12.48 11.25 -20.46
N TYR A 122 13.25 10.84 -19.45
CA TYR A 122 12.73 10.36 -18.17
C TYR A 122 13.19 11.23 -17.01
N ALA A 123 12.35 11.32 -15.97
CA ALA A 123 12.65 12.01 -14.73
C ALA A 123 12.29 11.13 -13.52
N PRO A 124 12.85 11.37 -12.32
CA PRO A 124 12.45 10.66 -11.13
C PRO A 124 10.94 10.84 -10.84
N PHE A 125 10.27 9.79 -10.37
CA PHE A 125 8.86 9.87 -9.99
C PHE A 125 8.61 10.99 -8.97
N LYS A 126 9.48 11.12 -7.97
CA LYS A 126 9.40 12.16 -6.93
C LYS A 126 9.55 13.61 -7.46
N SER A 127 9.95 13.80 -8.70
CA SER A 127 10.04 15.14 -9.31
C SER A 127 8.69 15.70 -9.78
N LEU A 128 7.62 14.88 -9.77
CA LEU A 128 6.25 15.34 -10.09
C LEU A 128 5.75 16.38 -9.09
N LEU A 129 5.87 16.12 -7.80
CA LEU A 129 5.38 16.99 -6.73
C LEU A 129 6.38 17.03 -5.57
N PRO A 130 6.43 18.13 -4.79
CA PRO A 130 7.24 18.16 -3.58
C PRO A 130 6.81 17.09 -2.58
N MET A 131 7.73 16.20 -2.22
CA MET A 131 7.53 15.10 -1.27
C MET A 131 8.46 15.26 -0.07
N VAL A 132 8.08 14.67 1.06
CA VAL A 132 8.94 14.56 2.23
C VAL A 132 10.23 13.81 1.85
N ASN A 133 11.37 14.35 2.29
CA ASN A 133 12.64 13.66 2.16
C ASN A 133 12.67 12.49 3.18
N PRO A 134 12.83 11.23 2.75
CA PRO A 134 12.91 10.10 3.67
C PRO A 134 13.94 10.26 4.80
N ALA A 135 15.05 10.95 4.52
CA ALA A 135 16.10 11.20 5.52
C ALA A 135 15.62 12.07 6.71
N GLU A 136 14.53 12.81 6.56
CA GLU A 136 13.97 13.71 7.58
C GLU A 136 12.84 13.07 8.40
N ILE A 137 12.43 11.83 8.06
CA ILE A 137 11.39 11.12 8.79
C ILE A 137 11.87 10.77 10.21
N VAL A 138 11.01 11.03 11.19
CA VAL A 138 11.18 10.60 12.58
C VAL A 138 10.31 9.37 12.82
N PHE A 139 10.95 8.28 13.26
CA PHE A 139 10.26 7.02 13.54
C PHE A 139 9.99 6.85 15.04
N GLY A 140 8.83 6.28 15.34
CA GLY A 140 8.41 5.77 16.62
C GLY A 140 7.45 4.60 16.42
N GLY A 141 6.89 4.06 17.50
CA GLY A 141 5.88 3.02 17.38
C GLY A 141 5.73 2.16 18.62
N TRP A 142 4.86 1.19 18.50
CA TRP A 142 4.50 0.23 19.54
C TRP A 142 4.99 -1.17 19.18
N ASP A 143 5.37 -1.96 20.16
CA ASP A 143 5.60 -3.40 19.99
C ASP A 143 5.18 -4.15 21.28
N ILE A 144 4.87 -5.42 21.13
CA ILE A 144 4.58 -6.32 22.25
C ILE A 144 5.84 -6.72 23.02
N SER A 145 7.02 -6.37 22.52
CA SER A 145 8.33 -6.62 23.12
C SER A 145 9.05 -5.30 23.41
N ASP A 146 9.71 -5.21 24.57
CA ASP A 146 10.56 -4.10 24.99
C ASP A 146 11.97 -4.10 24.35
N MET A 147 12.23 -5.03 23.45
CA MET A 147 13.51 -5.14 22.77
C MET A 147 13.81 -3.88 21.95
N ASN A 148 14.98 -3.26 22.17
CA ASN A 148 15.41 -2.12 21.35
C ASN A 148 15.57 -2.51 19.87
N LEU A 149 15.55 -1.53 18.97
CA LEU A 149 15.55 -1.79 17.54
C LEU A 149 16.85 -2.41 17.03
N ALA A 150 17.99 -2.17 17.64
CA ALA A 150 19.25 -2.80 17.25
C ALA A 150 19.22 -4.32 17.52
N ASP A 151 18.70 -4.73 18.66
CA ASP A 151 18.55 -6.14 19.01
C ASP A 151 17.40 -6.79 18.21
N ALA A 152 16.33 -6.06 17.96
CA ALA A 152 15.24 -6.50 17.09
C ALA A 152 15.73 -6.74 15.64
N MET A 153 16.55 -5.85 15.10
CA MET A 153 17.21 -6.01 13.79
C MET A 153 18.11 -7.25 13.77
N ALA A 154 18.93 -7.44 14.82
CA ALA A 154 19.80 -8.61 14.93
C ALA A 154 19.02 -9.92 15.06
N ARG A 155 17.92 -9.93 15.81
CA ARG A 155 16.99 -11.07 15.89
C ARG A 155 16.35 -11.38 14.54
N GLY A 156 15.95 -10.35 13.79
CA GLY A 156 15.27 -10.48 12.49
C GLY A 156 16.14 -11.14 11.42
N LYS A 157 17.46 -10.94 11.49
CA LYS A 157 18.46 -11.50 10.55
C LYS A 157 18.15 -11.18 9.07
N VAL A 158 17.62 -9.97 8.82
CA VAL A 158 17.25 -9.51 7.48
C VAL A 158 18.46 -8.87 6.79
N LEU A 159 19.19 -8.04 7.52
CA LEU A 159 20.31 -7.25 7.01
C LEU A 159 21.66 -7.96 7.22
N ASP A 160 22.64 -7.64 6.39
CA ASP A 160 24.01 -8.14 6.54
C ASP A 160 24.61 -7.76 7.88
N ILE A 161 25.44 -8.63 8.46
CA ILE A 161 26.02 -8.45 9.80
C ILE A 161 26.87 -7.18 9.88
N ASP A 162 27.61 -6.85 8.82
CA ASP A 162 28.43 -5.64 8.80
C ASP A 162 27.59 -4.37 8.85
N LEU A 163 26.49 -4.34 8.09
CA LEU A 163 25.52 -3.25 8.15
C LEU A 163 24.86 -3.15 9.54
N GLN A 164 24.46 -4.27 10.13
CA GLN A 164 23.88 -4.30 11.48
C GLN A 164 24.84 -3.70 12.55
N LYS A 165 26.14 -4.00 12.45
CA LYS A 165 27.15 -3.44 13.37
C LYS A 165 27.24 -1.92 13.23
N GLN A 166 27.26 -1.41 12.00
CA GLN A 166 27.32 0.02 11.72
C GLN A 166 26.05 0.76 12.18
N LEU A 167 24.87 0.14 12.07
CA LEU A 167 23.59 0.71 12.45
C LEU A 167 23.32 0.65 13.97
N ARG A 168 23.95 -0.27 14.72
CA ARG A 168 23.70 -0.47 16.13
C ARG A 168 23.76 0.82 16.98
N PRO A 169 24.78 1.69 16.84
CA PRO A 169 24.86 2.92 17.64
C PRO A 169 23.68 3.89 17.43
N PHE A 170 23.03 3.84 16.26
CA PHE A 170 21.88 4.67 15.93
C PHE A 170 20.56 4.09 16.47
N MET A 171 20.48 2.77 16.65
CA MET A 171 19.22 2.07 16.93
C MET A 171 19.09 1.48 18.33
N GLU A 172 20.20 1.35 19.11
CA GLU A 172 20.17 0.70 20.42
C GLU A 172 19.42 1.49 21.49
N HIS A 173 19.22 2.81 21.30
CA HIS A 173 18.42 3.65 22.18
C HIS A 173 16.94 3.74 21.75
N MET A 174 16.59 3.18 20.59
CA MET A 174 15.23 3.18 20.08
C MET A 174 14.45 2.00 20.67
N VAL A 175 13.60 2.28 21.64
CA VAL A 175 12.74 1.28 22.30
C VAL A 175 11.29 1.57 21.97
N PRO A 176 10.53 0.57 21.47
CA PRO A 176 9.11 0.73 21.18
C PRO A 176 8.30 1.08 22.44
N LEU A 177 7.19 1.78 22.25
CA LEU A 177 6.16 1.94 23.28
C LEU A 177 5.43 0.61 23.52
N PRO A 178 4.77 0.40 24.68
CA PRO A 178 4.00 -0.80 24.94
C PRO A 178 2.90 -1.02 23.90
N GLY A 179 2.77 -2.27 23.41
CA GLY A 179 1.76 -2.62 22.39
C GLY A 179 0.51 -3.26 22.98
N ILE A 180 -0.54 -3.34 22.16
CA ILE A 180 -1.74 -4.12 22.45
C ILE A 180 -1.53 -5.53 21.91
N TYR A 181 -1.77 -6.56 22.76
CA TYR A 181 -1.63 -7.96 22.39
C TYR A 181 -2.90 -8.74 22.74
N ASP A 182 -3.47 -9.37 21.76
CA ASP A 182 -4.59 -10.29 21.90
C ASP A 182 -4.31 -11.50 21.01
N PRO A 183 -3.96 -12.66 21.60
CA PRO A 183 -3.56 -13.85 20.85
C PRO A 183 -4.70 -14.47 20.02
N ASP A 184 -5.96 -14.13 20.28
CA ASP A 184 -7.09 -14.61 19.48
C ASP A 184 -7.17 -13.90 18.11
N PHE A 185 -6.58 -12.71 18.01
CA PHE A 185 -6.54 -11.93 16.77
C PHE A 185 -5.20 -12.01 16.04
N ILE A 186 -4.08 -11.86 16.77
CA ILE A 186 -2.76 -11.73 16.15
C ILE A 186 -1.67 -12.35 17.01
N ALA A 187 -0.66 -12.86 16.33
CA ALA A 187 0.57 -13.36 16.94
C ALA A 187 0.32 -14.45 18.01
N ALA A 188 -0.68 -15.31 17.79
CA ALA A 188 -1.12 -16.37 18.72
C ALA A 188 0.00 -17.23 19.29
N ASN A 189 1.10 -17.41 18.53
CA ASN A 189 2.26 -18.21 18.91
C ASN A 189 3.49 -17.34 19.26
N GLN A 190 3.32 -16.06 19.60
CA GLN A 190 4.39 -15.15 19.99
C GLN A 190 4.30 -14.71 21.47
N GLY A 191 3.52 -15.38 22.28
CA GLY A 191 3.33 -15.04 23.71
C GLY A 191 4.64 -14.99 24.50
N SER A 192 5.66 -15.78 24.13
CA SER A 192 6.96 -15.77 24.77
C SER A 192 7.76 -14.45 24.64
N ARG A 193 7.41 -13.62 23.65
CA ARG A 193 8.02 -12.29 23.47
C ARG A 193 7.12 -11.13 23.89
N ALA A 194 5.89 -11.41 24.29
CA ALA A 194 4.89 -10.40 24.65
C ALA A 194 5.09 -9.95 26.12
N ASN A 195 6.14 -9.20 26.37
CA ASN A 195 6.56 -8.72 27.69
C ASN A 195 6.33 -7.21 27.88
N HIS A 196 5.86 -6.48 26.86
CA HIS A 196 5.71 -5.02 26.85
C HIS A 196 4.33 -4.61 26.37
N LEU A 197 3.35 -4.69 27.29
CA LEU A 197 1.94 -4.62 26.93
C LEU A 197 1.21 -3.47 27.62
N ILE A 198 0.30 -2.83 26.88
CA ILE A 198 -0.72 -1.93 27.45
C ILE A 198 -1.76 -2.81 28.16
N LYS A 199 -1.86 -2.65 29.46
CA LYS A 199 -2.81 -3.40 30.32
C LYS A 199 -4.15 -2.67 30.41
N GLY A 200 -5.20 -3.43 30.76
CA GLY A 200 -6.52 -2.87 31.02
C GLY A 200 -7.57 -3.30 29.96
N THR A 201 -8.75 -2.68 30.04
CA THR A 201 -9.82 -2.88 29.06
C THR A 201 -9.45 -2.28 27.72
N LYS A 202 -10.14 -2.69 26.64
CA LYS A 202 -9.92 -2.15 25.28
C LYS A 202 -10.08 -0.63 25.24
N LYS A 203 -10.99 -0.08 26.02
CA LYS A 203 -11.14 1.38 26.18
C LYS A 203 -9.91 2.01 26.81
N GLN A 204 -9.37 1.44 27.89
CA GLN A 204 -8.15 1.94 28.54
C GLN A 204 -6.93 1.78 27.63
N GLN A 205 -6.85 0.70 26.88
CA GLN A 205 -5.80 0.48 25.86
C GLN A 205 -5.90 1.54 24.77
N LEU A 206 -7.11 1.82 24.26
CA LEU A 206 -7.33 2.88 23.29
C LEU A 206 -6.95 4.27 23.85
N GLU A 207 -7.35 4.60 25.07
CA GLU A 207 -6.99 5.86 25.74
C GLU A 207 -5.49 6.03 25.88
N GLN A 208 -4.75 4.95 26.15
CA GLN A 208 -3.30 4.98 26.17
C GLN A 208 -2.69 5.23 24.79
N VAL A 209 -3.14 4.50 23.76
CA VAL A 209 -2.68 4.73 22.36
C VAL A 209 -2.99 6.16 21.91
N ILE A 210 -4.18 6.65 22.22
CA ILE A 210 -4.55 8.06 22.01
C ILE A 210 -3.57 9.00 22.70
N LYS A 211 -3.22 8.76 23.96
CA LYS A 211 -2.26 9.56 24.70
C LYS A 211 -0.88 9.52 24.04
N ASP A 212 -0.44 8.36 23.61
CA ASP A 212 0.82 8.20 22.89
C ASP A 212 0.82 9.00 21.57
N ILE A 213 -0.28 8.93 20.81
CA ILE A 213 -0.49 9.74 19.61
C ILE A 213 -0.62 11.22 19.97
N ARG A 214 -1.26 11.62 21.07
CA ARG A 214 -1.48 13.01 21.53
C ARG A 214 -0.23 13.72 22.03
N TYR A 215 0.76 13.02 22.38
CA TYR A 215 2.10 13.60 22.32
C TYR A 215 2.48 13.99 20.88
N SER A 216 1.62 13.58 19.92
CA SER A 216 1.63 13.88 18.48
C SER A 216 0.25 14.33 17.91
N ASN A 217 -0.76 14.61 18.78
CA ASN A 217 -2.17 15.04 18.52
C ASN A 217 -3.18 14.09 17.84
N VAL A 218 -4.32 13.77 18.48
CA VAL A 218 -5.77 13.66 18.25
C VAL A 218 -6.68 12.39 18.18
N LEU A 219 -8.01 12.19 18.16
CA LEU A 219 -9.10 11.31 18.69
C LEU A 219 -10.11 10.51 17.73
N VAL A 220 -10.84 9.48 17.87
CA VAL A 220 -11.62 8.22 18.17
C VAL A 220 -12.85 7.72 17.33
N GLY A 221 -13.21 6.43 17.05
CA GLY A 221 -14.37 5.67 17.02
C GLY A 221 -14.99 4.53 16.27
N LEU A 222 -15.76 3.61 15.87
CA LEU A 222 -16.21 2.21 16.08
C LEU A 222 -17.25 1.46 15.19
N ASN A 223 -17.69 0.16 15.21
CA ASN A 223 -17.65 -1.02 14.35
C ASN A 223 -18.62 -1.17 13.13
N ASP A 224 -19.93 -1.24 13.13
CA ASP A 224 -20.83 -1.22 11.96
C ASP A 224 -21.39 0.17 11.69
N THR A 225 -21.65 0.86 12.78
CA THR A 225 -21.83 2.30 12.84
C THR A 225 -20.88 2.87 13.87
N THR A 226 -20.59 4.13 13.81
CA THR A 226 -19.76 4.83 14.81
C THR A 226 -20.30 4.62 16.23
N GLU A 227 -21.62 4.66 16.42
CA GLU A 227 -22.28 4.50 17.73
C GLU A 227 -22.13 3.09 18.28
N ASN A 228 -22.34 2.06 17.46
CA ASN A 228 -22.29 0.65 17.90
C ASN A 228 -20.87 0.22 18.26
N LEU A 229 -19.90 0.71 17.58
CA LEU A 229 -18.50 0.42 17.87
C LEU A 229 -18.00 1.19 19.11
N MET A 230 -18.44 2.44 19.43
CA MET A 230 -18.18 3.08 20.74
C MET A 230 -18.86 2.29 21.86
N SER A 231 -20.09 1.86 21.66
CA SER A 231 -20.80 1.03 22.62
C SER A 231 -20.11 -0.30 22.89
N SER A 232 -19.62 -0.97 21.84
CA SER A 232 -18.90 -2.23 21.96
C SER A 232 -17.54 -2.07 22.67
N LEU A 233 -16.89 -0.92 22.47
CA LEU A 233 -15.66 -0.57 23.20
C LEU A 233 -15.95 -0.37 24.69
N ASP A 234 -16.97 0.39 25.03
CA ASP A 234 -17.39 0.61 26.41
C ASP A 234 -17.74 -0.69 27.13
N LYS A 235 -18.31 -1.65 26.39
CA LYS A 235 -18.63 -3.00 26.88
C LYS A 235 -17.45 -3.97 26.88
N ASN A 236 -16.30 -3.59 26.33
CA ASN A 236 -15.11 -4.42 26.18
C ASN A 236 -15.36 -5.71 25.39
N GLU A 237 -16.19 -5.61 24.32
CA GLU A 237 -16.56 -6.76 23.48
C GLU A 237 -15.34 -7.43 22.84
N SER A 238 -15.37 -8.77 22.71
CA SER A 238 -14.25 -9.58 22.25
C SER A 238 -13.90 -9.34 20.78
N GLU A 239 -14.87 -8.95 19.95
CA GLU A 239 -14.71 -8.80 18.50
C GLU A 239 -13.89 -7.60 18.07
N ILE A 240 -13.54 -6.69 18.97
CA ILE A 240 -12.68 -5.54 18.64
C ILE A 240 -11.21 -5.94 18.64
N SER A 241 -10.61 -5.94 17.45
CA SER A 241 -9.21 -6.32 17.28
C SER A 241 -8.23 -5.24 17.76
N PRO A 242 -7.00 -5.62 18.16
CA PRO A 242 -5.94 -4.66 18.45
C PRO A 242 -5.67 -3.67 17.31
N SER A 243 -5.67 -4.12 16.06
CA SER A 243 -5.43 -3.26 14.89
C SER A 243 -6.53 -2.22 14.71
N THR A 244 -7.79 -2.58 15.00
CA THR A 244 -8.92 -1.65 14.99
C THR A 244 -8.75 -0.56 16.05
N LEU A 245 -8.23 -0.87 17.24
CA LEU A 245 -7.97 0.13 18.28
C LEU A 245 -6.94 1.18 17.83
N TYR A 246 -5.83 0.75 17.21
CA TYR A 246 -4.85 1.68 16.65
C TYR A 246 -5.44 2.55 15.53
N ALA A 247 -6.22 1.95 14.63
CA ALA A 247 -6.86 2.67 13.54
C ALA A 247 -7.88 3.70 14.05
N ILE A 248 -8.67 3.34 15.04
CA ILE A 248 -9.56 4.24 15.75
C ILE A 248 -8.77 5.42 16.32
N ALA A 249 -7.73 5.19 17.10
CA ALA A 249 -6.91 6.24 17.68
C ALA A 249 -6.43 7.23 16.61
N CYS A 250 -5.89 6.73 15.51
CA CYS A 250 -5.40 7.55 14.41
C CYS A 250 -6.51 8.38 13.75
N VAL A 251 -7.65 7.75 13.41
CA VAL A 251 -8.76 8.43 12.74
C VAL A 251 -9.32 9.56 13.60
N VAL A 252 -9.31 9.42 14.90
CA VAL A 252 -9.85 10.41 15.83
C VAL A 252 -8.91 11.54 16.05
N GLU A 253 -7.63 11.25 15.96
CA GLU A 253 -6.58 12.22 16.04
C GLU A 253 -6.36 12.89 14.67
N ASN A 254 -7.16 12.52 13.64
CA ASN A 254 -7.02 12.98 12.27
C ASN A 254 -5.60 12.70 11.72
N VAL A 255 -5.03 11.57 12.11
CA VAL A 255 -3.74 11.07 11.60
C VAL A 255 -4.02 9.98 10.58
N PRO A 256 -3.44 10.03 9.38
CA PRO A 256 -3.58 8.97 8.39
C PRO A 256 -3.20 7.60 8.96
N PHE A 257 -4.03 6.58 8.71
CA PHE A 257 -3.78 5.21 9.13
C PHE A 257 -3.74 4.26 7.95
N ILE A 258 -2.64 3.55 7.79
CA ILE A 258 -2.45 2.56 6.71
C ILE A 258 -2.28 1.18 7.32
N ASN A 259 -3.18 0.25 6.97
CA ASN A 259 -3.04 -1.15 7.36
C ASN A 259 -2.21 -1.92 6.33
N GLY A 260 -1.07 -2.43 6.74
CA GLY A 260 -0.22 -3.26 5.88
C GLY A 260 -0.35 -4.76 6.11
N SER A 261 -1.24 -5.17 7.02
CA SER A 261 -1.45 -6.57 7.38
C SER A 261 -2.76 -7.12 6.77
N PRO A 262 -2.94 -8.44 6.69
CA PRO A 262 -4.18 -9.04 6.19
C PRO A 262 -5.33 -9.05 7.21
N GLN A 263 -5.21 -8.35 8.32
CA GLN A 263 -6.22 -8.30 9.36
C GLN A 263 -7.42 -7.46 8.95
N ASN A 264 -8.61 -7.86 9.37
CA ASN A 264 -9.85 -7.08 9.21
C ASN A 264 -9.87 -5.89 10.18
N THR A 265 -9.10 -4.87 9.86
CA THR A 265 -8.96 -3.64 10.65
C THR A 265 -10.09 -2.66 10.38
N PHE A 266 -10.45 -2.51 9.09
CA PHE A 266 -11.41 -1.50 8.62
C PHE A 266 -12.84 -2.03 8.62
N VAL A 267 -13.38 -2.20 9.82
CA VAL A 267 -14.80 -2.54 10.00
C VAL A 267 -15.70 -1.37 9.56
N PRO A 268 -16.97 -1.62 9.16
CA PRO A 268 -17.83 -0.59 8.57
C PRO A 268 -17.94 0.70 9.40
N GLY A 269 -18.08 0.59 10.71
CA GLY A 269 -18.17 1.76 11.61
C GLY A 269 -16.88 2.58 11.68
N LEU A 270 -15.70 1.96 11.49
CA LEU A 270 -14.44 2.68 11.39
C LEU A 270 -14.33 3.44 10.06
N ILE A 271 -14.80 2.84 8.96
CA ILE A 271 -14.87 3.51 7.65
C ILE A 271 -15.82 4.71 7.74
N GLU A 272 -17.00 4.51 8.32
CA GLU A 272 -17.98 5.60 8.55
C GLU A 272 -17.37 6.74 9.37
N LEU A 273 -16.61 6.42 10.40
CA LEU A 273 -15.94 7.43 11.21
C LEU A 273 -14.84 8.16 10.43
N ALA A 274 -14.01 7.43 9.69
CA ALA A 274 -12.96 8.05 8.88
C ALA A 274 -13.57 9.05 7.88
N ILE A 275 -14.72 8.69 7.29
CA ILE A 275 -15.47 9.58 6.41
C ILE A 275 -16.02 10.80 7.18
N LYS A 276 -16.66 10.59 8.33
CA LYS A 276 -17.19 11.67 9.19
C LYS A 276 -16.10 12.64 9.67
N ARG A 277 -14.89 12.13 9.92
CA ARG A 277 -13.74 12.91 10.40
C ARG A 277 -12.86 13.46 9.29
N ASN A 278 -13.12 13.07 8.05
CA ASN A 278 -12.25 13.35 6.91
C ASN A 278 -10.79 12.93 7.17
N SER A 279 -10.61 11.78 7.83
CA SER A 279 -9.30 11.21 8.18
C SER A 279 -8.93 10.12 7.20
N LEU A 280 -7.72 10.19 6.64
CA LEU A 280 -7.25 9.28 5.60
C LEU A 280 -6.99 7.88 6.16
N ILE A 281 -7.58 6.87 5.54
CA ILE A 281 -7.32 5.46 5.79
C ILE A 281 -7.00 4.73 4.50
N GLY A 282 -6.15 3.72 4.56
CA GLY A 282 -5.77 2.90 3.40
C GLY A 282 -5.31 1.51 3.82
N GLY A 283 -5.36 0.58 2.92
CA GLY A 283 -4.95 -0.83 3.10
C GLY A 283 -5.66 -1.70 2.07
N ASP A 284 -5.70 -2.97 2.21
CA ASP A 284 -5.05 -3.81 3.24
C ASP A 284 -3.97 -4.68 2.61
N ASP A 285 -3.07 -5.20 3.46
CA ASP A 285 -2.03 -6.17 3.13
C ASP A 285 -1.06 -5.73 2.03
N PHE A 286 0.21 -5.56 2.36
CA PHE A 286 1.23 -5.08 1.41
C PHE A 286 1.35 -5.97 0.16
N LYS A 287 1.28 -5.37 -1.02
CA LYS A 287 1.47 -6.04 -2.30
C LYS A 287 2.95 -6.12 -2.64
N SER A 288 3.65 -7.12 -2.11
CA SER A 288 5.07 -7.38 -2.37
C SER A 288 5.28 -8.62 -3.25
N GLY A 289 6.47 -8.80 -3.76
CA GLY A 289 7.03 -10.02 -4.38
C GLY A 289 6.05 -10.83 -5.24
N GLN A 290 5.75 -12.04 -4.77
CA GLN A 290 4.88 -13.01 -5.43
C GLN A 290 3.52 -12.43 -5.87
N THR A 291 2.88 -11.61 -5.04
CA THR A 291 1.55 -11.09 -5.36
C THR A 291 1.59 -10.02 -6.45
N LYS A 292 2.66 -9.20 -6.50
CA LYS A 292 2.88 -8.31 -7.65
C LYS A 292 3.03 -9.10 -8.94
N MET A 293 3.85 -10.16 -8.92
CA MET A 293 4.05 -11.03 -10.08
C MET A 293 2.74 -11.72 -10.50
N LYS A 294 1.92 -12.20 -9.55
CA LYS A 294 0.61 -12.78 -9.83
C LYS A 294 -0.30 -11.77 -10.54
N SER A 295 -0.40 -10.54 -10.03
CA SER A 295 -1.23 -9.48 -10.66
C SER A 295 -0.78 -9.17 -12.09
N VAL A 296 0.52 -9.10 -12.36
CA VAL A 296 1.05 -8.85 -13.71
C VAL A 296 0.77 -10.03 -14.64
N LEU A 297 1.04 -11.25 -14.18
CA LEU A 297 0.92 -12.43 -15.02
C LEU A 297 -0.54 -12.74 -15.38
N VAL A 298 -1.46 -12.64 -14.43
CA VAL A 298 -2.88 -12.88 -14.70
C VAL A 298 -3.48 -11.76 -15.57
N ASP A 299 -3.12 -10.49 -15.35
CA ASP A 299 -3.52 -9.37 -16.20
C ASP A 299 -3.05 -9.61 -17.67
N PHE A 300 -1.81 -10.05 -17.84
CA PHE A 300 -1.28 -10.40 -19.15
C PHE A 300 -2.04 -11.58 -19.79
N LEU A 301 -2.22 -12.69 -19.07
CA LEU A 301 -2.87 -13.89 -19.62
C LEU A 301 -4.31 -13.58 -20.06
N VAL A 302 -5.11 -12.97 -19.18
CA VAL A 302 -6.51 -12.63 -19.48
C VAL A 302 -6.59 -11.57 -20.60
N GLY A 303 -5.73 -10.58 -20.58
CA GLY A 303 -5.65 -9.55 -21.63
C GLY A 303 -5.22 -10.09 -22.99
N ALA A 304 -4.43 -11.17 -23.02
CA ALA A 304 -4.04 -11.88 -24.23
C ALA A 304 -5.08 -12.91 -24.71
N GLY A 305 -6.24 -13.04 -24.05
CA GLY A 305 -7.25 -14.03 -24.39
C GLY A 305 -6.91 -15.47 -23.99
N ILE A 306 -6.01 -15.63 -23.02
CA ILE A 306 -5.64 -16.93 -22.44
C ILE A 306 -6.43 -17.10 -21.14
N LYS A 307 -7.07 -18.26 -20.92
CA LYS A 307 -7.93 -18.53 -19.76
C LYS A 307 -7.16 -19.24 -18.66
N PRO A 308 -6.67 -18.56 -17.58
CA PRO A 308 -6.23 -19.24 -16.37
C PRO A 308 -7.35 -20.12 -15.80
N THR A 309 -7.06 -21.41 -15.60
CA THR A 309 -8.02 -22.39 -15.07
C THR A 309 -7.64 -22.87 -13.67
N SER A 310 -6.34 -22.82 -13.33
CA SER A 310 -5.85 -23.16 -11.99
C SER A 310 -4.64 -22.30 -11.63
N ILE A 311 -4.62 -21.82 -10.38
CA ILE A 311 -3.50 -21.09 -9.79
C ILE A 311 -3.16 -21.76 -8.45
N VAL A 312 -1.96 -22.28 -8.32
CA VAL A 312 -1.49 -22.89 -7.08
C VAL A 312 -0.27 -22.14 -6.58
N SER A 313 -0.33 -21.67 -5.34
CA SER A 313 0.73 -20.87 -4.72
C SER A 313 1.25 -21.54 -3.46
N TYR A 314 2.49 -22.02 -3.48
CA TYR A 314 3.17 -22.57 -2.31
C TYR A 314 4.14 -21.54 -1.73
N ASN A 315 4.12 -21.35 -0.41
CA ASN A 315 4.98 -20.39 0.27
C ASN A 315 5.68 -21.03 1.47
N HIS A 316 7.00 -20.87 1.55
CA HIS A 316 7.79 -21.15 2.75
C HIS A 316 8.29 -19.82 3.31
N LEU A 317 8.05 -19.59 4.60
CA LEU A 317 8.44 -18.38 5.31
C LEU A 317 8.90 -18.75 6.71
N GLY A 318 10.06 -18.25 7.13
CA GLY A 318 10.69 -18.64 8.41
C GLY A 318 10.84 -17.50 9.41
N ASN A 319 10.30 -16.32 9.12
CA ASN A 319 10.28 -15.15 10.01
C ASN A 319 9.04 -15.13 10.93
N ASN A 320 8.88 -14.07 11.70
CA ASN A 320 7.74 -13.91 12.61
C ASN A 320 6.37 -13.90 11.90
N ASP A 321 6.29 -13.38 10.67
CA ASP A 321 5.04 -13.43 9.90
C ASP A 321 4.71 -14.88 9.53
N GLY A 322 5.68 -15.68 9.09
CA GLY A 322 5.51 -17.10 8.83
C GLY A 322 5.07 -17.88 10.07
N MET A 323 5.64 -17.56 11.24
CA MET A 323 5.23 -18.17 12.50
C MET A 323 3.78 -17.77 12.84
N ASN A 324 3.41 -16.51 12.70
CA ASN A 324 2.05 -16.03 12.92
C ASN A 324 1.03 -16.71 11.98
N LEU A 325 1.36 -16.85 10.70
CA LEU A 325 0.51 -17.50 9.70
C LEU A 325 0.38 -19.02 9.85
N SER A 326 1.12 -19.64 10.77
CA SER A 326 0.92 -21.05 11.12
C SER A 326 -0.33 -21.28 11.99
N ALA A 327 -0.91 -20.23 12.58
CA ALA A 327 -2.17 -20.31 13.30
C ALA A 327 -3.37 -20.19 12.33
N PRO A 328 -4.41 -21.06 12.44
CA PRO A 328 -5.50 -21.13 11.46
C PRO A 328 -6.26 -19.81 11.26
N GLN A 329 -6.51 -19.06 12.33
CA GLN A 329 -7.26 -17.79 12.28
C GLN A 329 -6.52 -16.71 11.48
N THR A 330 -5.19 -16.62 11.59
CA THR A 330 -4.39 -15.66 10.85
C THR A 330 -4.11 -16.10 9.41
N PHE A 331 -4.04 -17.42 9.17
CA PHE A 331 -3.91 -17.99 7.83
C PHE A 331 -5.12 -17.63 6.95
N ARG A 332 -6.35 -17.73 7.47
CA ARG A 332 -7.57 -17.53 6.69
C ARG A 332 -7.64 -16.12 6.06
N SER A 333 -7.31 -15.08 6.81
CA SER A 333 -7.27 -13.71 6.29
C SER A 333 -6.25 -13.55 5.17
N LYS A 334 -5.09 -14.19 5.31
CA LYS A 334 -4.02 -14.16 4.29
C LYS A 334 -4.38 -14.94 3.03
N GLU A 335 -5.09 -16.06 3.18
CA GLU A 335 -5.60 -16.86 2.07
C GLU A 335 -6.57 -16.03 1.22
N ILE A 336 -7.54 -15.38 1.86
CA ILE A 336 -8.52 -14.51 1.19
C ILE A 336 -7.82 -13.37 0.44
N SER A 337 -6.93 -12.61 1.09
CA SER A 337 -6.24 -11.47 0.46
C SER A 337 -5.36 -11.89 -0.72
N LYS A 338 -4.83 -13.12 -0.72
CA LYS A 338 -4.03 -13.65 -1.84
C LYS A 338 -4.88 -14.21 -2.98
N SER A 339 -6.07 -14.72 -2.68
CA SER A 339 -6.96 -15.30 -3.69
C SER A 339 -7.69 -14.22 -4.47
N ASN A 340 -8.23 -13.20 -3.81
CA ASN A 340 -9.03 -12.15 -4.43
C ASN A 340 -8.23 -11.19 -5.33
N VAL A 341 -6.91 -11.28 -5.31
CA VAL A 341 -6.03 -10.38 -6.07
C VAL A 341 -6.15 -10.50 -7.60
N VAL A 342 -6.89 -11.47 -8.11
CA VAL A 342 -7.09 -11.71 -9.54
C VAL A 342 -8.53 -11.44 -10.01
N ASP A 343 -9.44 -11.13 -9.11
CA ASP A 343 -10.88 -11.10 -9.38
C ASP A 343 -11.28 -10.06 -10.42
N ASP A 344 -10.71 -8.86 -10.35
CA ASP A 344 -10.98 -7.78 -11.33
C ASP A 344 -10.49 -8.12 -12.74
N MET A 345 -9.38 -8.85 -12.84
CA MET A 345 -8.83 -9.29 -14.12
C MET A 345 -9.70 -10.40 -14.72
N VAL A 346 -10.12 -11.37 -13.91
CA VAL A 346 -11.04 -12.44 -14.33
C VAL A 346 -12.38 -11.84 -14.78
N ALA A 347 -12.97 -10.96 -13.99
CA ALA A 347 -14.23 -10.29 -14.29
C ALA A 347 -14.17 -9.37 -15.53
N SER A 348 -12.97 -8.97 -15.96
CA SER A 348 -12.79 -8.07 -17.11
C SER A 348 -13.02 -8.74 -18.46
N ASN A 349 -13.10 -10.09 -18.53
CA ASN A 349 -13.20 -10.82 -19.78
C ASN A 349 -14.32 -11.88 -19.74
N GLY A 350 -15.54 -11.45 -20.07
CA GLY A 350 -16.73 -12.32 -20.18
C GLY A 350 -16.72 -13.26 -21.39
N ILE A 351 -15.67 -13.26 -22.24
CA ILE A 351 -15.49 -14.26 -23.30
C ILE A 351 -14.82 -15.50 -22.71
N LEU A 352 -13.88 -15.30 -21.78
CA LEU A 352 -13.15 -16.40 -21.14
C LEU A 352 -13.93 -17.03 -19.99
N TYR A 353 -14.69 -16.22 -19.23
CA TYR A 353 -15.34 -16.64 -17.99
C TYR A 353 -16.83 -16.33 -18.00
N GLU A 354 -17.63 -17.31 -17.61
CA GLU A 354 -19.03 -17.08 -17.30
C GLU A 354 -19.20 -16.26 -16.01
N PRO A 355 -20.35 -15.60 -15.80
CA PRO A 355 -20.61 -14.87 -14.56
C PRO A 355 -20.43 -15.76 -13.33
N GLY A 356 -19.51 -15.38 -12.43
CA GLY A 356 -19.17 -16.13 -11.21
C GLY A 356 -18.18 -17.28 -11.41
N GLU A 357 -17.71 -17.52 -12.63
CA GLU A 357 -16.64 -18.48 -12.90
C GLU A 357 -15.27 -17.90 -12.51
N HIS A 358 -14.45 -18.68 -11.82
CA HIS A 358 -13.10 -18.31 -11.39
C HIS A 358 -12.11 -19.46 -11.63
N PRO A 359 -10.82 -19.18 -11.77
CA PRO A 359 -9.79 -20.21 -11.69
C PRO A 359 -9.86 -20.95 -10.35
N ASP A 360 -9.57 -22.24 -10.34
CA ASP A 360 -9.24 -22.93 -9.08
C ASP A 360 -8.02 -22.27 -8.47
N HIS A 361 -8.12 -21.75 -7.24
CA HIS A 361 -7.07 -20.95 -6.64
C HIS A 361 -6.70 -21.43 -5.24
N VAL A 362 -5.57 -22.11 -5.13
CA VAL A 362 -5.07 -22.71 -3.89
C VAL A 362 -3.87 -21.92 -3.36
N VAL A 363 -3.90 -21.61 -2.07
CA VAL A 363 -2.79 -20.97 -1.36
C VAL A 363 -2.31 -21.86 -0.23
N VAL A 364 -1.02 -22.20 -0.24
CA VAL A 364 -0.36 -22.97 0.82
C VAL A 364 0.74 -22.12 1.43
N ILE A 365 0.72 -21.95 2.76
CA ILE A 365 1.77 -21.27 3.51
C ILE A 365 2.26 -22.22 4.59
N LYS A 366 3.58 -22.45 4.66
CA LYS A 366 4.22 -23.24 5.71
C LYS A 366 5.30 -22.43 6.40
N TYR A 367 5.28 -22.48 7.73
CA TYR A 367 6.38 -22.00 8.53
C TYR A 367 7.56 -22.95 8.43
N VAL A 368 8.68 -22.45 7.92
CA VAL A 368 9.93 -23.18 7.75
C VAL A 368 11.06 -22.37 8.35
N PRO A 369 11.41 -22.55 9.62
CA PRO A 369 12.40 -21.73 10.35
C PRO A 369 13.73 -21.55 9.62
N TYR A 370 14.19 -22.58 8.90
CA TYR A 370 15.45 -22.57 8.17
C TYR A 370 15.55 -21.45 7.12
N VAL A 371 14.44 -21.08 6.46
CA VAL A 371 14.51 -20.08 5.40
C VAL A 371 14.57 -18.65 5.94
N GLY A 372 14.26 -18.42 7.23
CA GLY A 372 14.28 -17.08 7.83
C GLY A 372 13.40 -16.12 7.07
N ASP A 373 13.93 -14.92 6.76
CA ASP A 373 13.26 -13.89 5.95
C ASP A 373 13.34 -14.17 4.43
N SER A 374 14.21 -15.10 4.00
CA SER A 374 14.38 -15.50 2.59
C SER A 374 13.21 -16.38 2.15
N LYS A 375 12.06 -15.74 1.97
CA LYS A 375 10.82 -16.37 1.55
C LYS A 375 10.95 -17.05 0.21
N ARG A 376 10.35 -18.23 0.09
CA ARG A 376 10.28 -19.01 -1.14
C ARG A 376 8.82 -19.15 -1.56
N ALA A 377 8.53 -18.71 -2.79
CA ALA A 377 7.23 -18.85 -3.40
C ALA A 377 7.36 -19.65 -4.70
N MET A 378 6.55 -20.70 -4.82
CA MET A 378 6.45 -21.52 -6.02
C MET A 378 5.00 -21.44 -6.50
N ASP A 379 4.79 -20.79 -7.63
CA ASP A 379 3.47 -20.63 -8.22
C ASP A 379 3.38 -21.43 -9.51
N GLU A 380 2.26 -22.12 -9.69
CA GLU A 380 1.88 -22.77 -10.92
C GLU A 380 0.59 -22.13 -11.45
N TYR A 381 0.62 -21.71 -12.72
CA TYR A 381 -0.51 -21.14 -13.45
C TYR A 381 -0.81 -22.06 -14.63
N THR A 382 -1.90 -22.79 -14.57
CA THR A 382 -2.40 -23.56 -15.71
C THR A 382 -3.53 -22.83 -16.40
N SER A 383 -3.39 -22.68 -17.71
CA SER A 383 -4.35 -21.94 -18.54
C SER A 383 -4.83 -22.82 -19.70
N GLU A 384 -6.06 -22.58 -20.12
CA GLU A 384 -6.57 -23.08 -21.39
C GLU A 384 -6.24 -22.08 -22.51
N ILE A 385 -5.82 -22.65 -23.66
CA ILE A 385 -5.50 -21.90 -24.87
C ILE A 385 -6.34 -22.45 -26.05
N PHE A 386 -6.02 -21.98 -27.26
CA PHE A 386 -6.74 -22.32 -28.47
C PHE A 386 -7.09 -23.82 -28.57
N MET A 387 -8.36 -24.13 -28.88
CA MET A 387 -8.89 -25.48 -29.06
C MET A 387 -8.73 -26.42 -27.87
N GLY A 388 -8.78 -25.88 -26.64
CA GLY A 388 -8.70 -26.69 -25.43
C GLY A 388 -7.28 -27.12 -25.06
N GLY A 389 -6.26 -26.60 -25.74
CA GLY A 389 -4.86 -26.82 -25.39
C GLY A 389 -4.54 -26.27 -23.98
N LYS A 390 -3.45 -26.72 -23.39
CA LYS A 390 -2.98 -26.29 -22.05
C LYS A 390 -1.66 -25.55 -22.15
N ASN A 391 -1.54 -24.52 -21.35
CA ASN A 391 -0.28 -23.81 -21.10
C ASN A 391 -0.05 -23.75 -19.59
N THR A 392 1.09 -24.21 -19.12
CA THR A 392 1.46 -24.16 -17.70
C THR A 392 2.72 -23.35 -17.53
N ILE A 393 2.66 -22.36 -16.63
CA ILE A 393 3.80 -21.54 -16.23
C ILE A 393 4.10 -21.85 -14.77
N VAL A 394 5.34 -22.24 -14.47
CA VAL A 394 5.83 -22.45 -13.11
C VAL A 394 6.85 -21.37 -12.81
N MET A 395 6.62 -20.65 -11.70
CA MET A 395 7.50 -19.57 -11.25
C MET A 395 8.03 -19.89 -9.87
N HIS A 396 9.35 -19.91 -9.72
CA HIS A 396 10.00 -19.96 -8.42
C HIS A 396 10.61 -18.60 -8.10
N ASN A 397 10.13 -17.98 -7.04
CA ASN A 397 10.58 -16.68 -6.56
C ASN A 397 11.16 -16.81 -5.15
N THR A 398 12.43 -16.45 -4.98
CA THR A 398 13.09 -16.32 -3.68
C THR A 398 13.38 -14.86 -3.42
N CYS A 399 12.98 -14.35 -2.25
CA CYS A 399 13.16 -12.94 -1.89
C CYS A 399 13.26 -12.74 -0.39
N GLU A 400 13.99 -11.73 0.03
CA GLU A 400 13.97 -11.21 1.40
C GLU A 400 12.68 -10.41 1.61
N ASP A 401 11.73 -11.01 2.33
CA ASP A 401 10.35 -10.50 2.43
C ASP A 401 10.29 -9.11 3.06
N SER A 402 11.08 -8.87 4.11
CA SER A 402 11.11 -7.56 4.80
C SER A 402 11.83 -6.48 3.97
N LEU A 403 12.82 -6.83 3.15
CA LEU A 403 13.47 -5.90 2.22
C LEU A 403 12.56 -5.49 1.06
N LEU A 404 11.61 -6.34 0.66
CA LEU A 404 10.57 -5.99 -0.30
C LEU A 404 9.44 -5.17 0.34
N ALA A 405 9.15 -5.37 1.63
CA ALA A 405 8.08 -4.65 2.33
C ALA A 405 8.49 -3.23 2.74
N ALA A 406 9.72 -3.03 3.19
CA ALA A 406 10.19 -1.73 3.69
C ALA A 406 10.01 -0.57 2.69
N PRO A 407 10.41 -0.67 1.42
CA PRO A 407 10.19 0.41 0.44
C PRO A 407 8.70 0.65 0.12
N ILE A 408 7.84 -0.37 0.25
CA ILE A 408 6.38 -0.20 0.09
C ILE A 408 5.82 0.61 1.25
N ILE A 409 6.26 0.35 2.48
CA ILE A 409 5.84 1.11 3.66
C ILE A 409 6.29 2.57 3.52
N LEU A 410 7.52 2.79 3.05
CA LEU A 410 8.03 4.14 2.79
C LEU A 410 7.16 4.88 1.76
N ASP A 411 6.85 4.24 0.63
CA ASP A 411 5.98 4.82 -0.38
C ASP A 411 4.58 5.14 0.14
N LEU A 412 3.97 4.24 0.92
CA LEU A 412 2.66 4.46 1.54
C LEU A 412 2.66 5.68 2.45
N VAL A 413 3.71 5.83 3.26
CA VAL A 413 3.88 6.97 4.18
C VAL A 413 4.03 8.29 3.41
N LEU A 414 4.91 8.32 2.41
CA LEU A 414 5.16 9.52 1.60
C LEU A 414 3.94 9.94 0.77
N LEU A 415 3.27 8.96 0.17
CA LEU A 415 2.07 9.22 -0.65
C LEU A 415 0.85 9.58 0.21
N ALA A 416 0.70 8.98 1.39
CA ALA A 416 -0.37 9.36 2.31
C ALA A 416 -0.21 10.81 2.78
N GLU A 417 1.00 11.23 3.15
CA GLU A 417 1.28 12.64 3.48
C GLU A 417 0.99 13.56 2.30
N LEU A 418 1.53 13.27 1.11
CA LEU A 418 1.31 14.06 -0.09
C LEU A 418 -0.19 14.21 -0.41
N THR A 419 -0.96 13.15 -0.29
CA THR A 419 -2.41 13.13 -0.55
C THR A 419 -3.16 14.11 0.35
N THR A 420 -2.70 14.35 1.58
CA THR A 420 -3.32 15.34 2.50
C THR A 420 -3.13 16.79 2.06
N ARG A 421 -2.15 17.06 1.21
CA ARG A 421 -1.84 18.41 0.69
C ARG A 421 -2.47 18.72 -0.66
N ILE A 422 -3.18 17.77 -1.25
CA ILE A 422 -3.83 17.91 -2.55
C ILE A 422 -5.33 18.10 -2.35
N GLN A 423 -5.89 19.10 -3.02
CA GLN A 423 -7.32 19.34 -3.12
C GLN A 423 -7.71 19.47 -4.59
N PHE A 424 -8.94 19.11 -4.91
CA PHE A 424 -9.47 19.26 -6.27
C PHE A 424 -10.98 19.56 -6.24
N LYS A 425 -11.48 20.05 -7.37
CA LYS A 425 -12.91 20.25 -7.63
C LYS A 425 -13.22 20.04 -9.11
N ALA A 426 -14.41 19.57 -9.43
CA ALA A 426 -14.93 19.59 -10.79
C ALA A 426 -15.43 21.03 -11.14
N GLU A 427 -15.56 21.32 -12.44
CA GLU A 427 -15.99 22.64 -12.95
C GLU A 427 -17.38 23.10 -12.46
N ASN A 428 -18.24 22.14 -12.07
CA ASN A 428 -19.57 22.40 -11.53
C ASN A 428 -19.61 22.51 -9.99
N GLU A 429 -18.48 22.43 -9.33
CA GLU A 429 -18.34 22.51 -7.87
C GLU A 429 -17.78 23.86 -7.44
N GLU A 430 -18.35 24.44 -6.39
CA GLU A 430 -17.88 25.74 -5.87
C GLU A 430 -16.66 25.61 -4.97
N LYS A 431 -16.50 24.46 -4.28
CA LYS A 431 -15.48 24.27 -3.24
C LYS A 431 -14.48 23.18 -3.63
N PHE A 432 -13.25 23.38 -3.22
CA PHE A 432 -12.23 22.34 -3.26
C PHE A 432 -12.47 21.30 -2.18
N HIS A 433 -12.25 20.05 -2.53
CA HIS A 433 -12.36 18.87 -1.66
C HIS A 433 -11.01 18.14 -1.59
N SER A 434 -10.70 17.56 -0.45
CA SER A 434 -9.62 16.58 -0.32
C SER A 434 -10.02 15.28 -1.03
N PHE A 435 -9.06 14.38 -1.24
CA PHE A 435 -9.38 13.02 -1.65
C PHE A 435 -10.31 12.35 -0.64
N HIS A 436 -11.07 11.37 -1.14
CA HIS A 436 -11.94 10.59 -0.27
C HIS A 436 -11.11 9.97 0.88
N PRO A 437 -11.60 9.97 2.13
CA PRO A 437 -10.88 9.41 3.28
C PRO A 437 -10.40 7.98 3.07
N VAL A 438 -11.16 7.16 2.33
CA VAL A 438 -10.68 5.85 1.86
C VAL A 438 -9.76 6.06 0.65
N ALA A 439 -8.46 5.86 0.87
CA ALA A 439 -7.41 6.26 -0.06
C ALA A 439 -7.20 5.25 -1.20
N THR A 440 -8.12 5.18 -2.16
CA THR A 440 -8.00 4.32 -3.35
C THR A 440 -6.70 4.58 -4.14
N LEU A 441 -6.17 5.80 -4.10
CA LEU A 441 -4.91 6.17 -4.74
C LEU A 441 -3.71 5.31 -4.27
N LEU A 442 -3.77 4.76 -3.05
CA LEU A 442 -2.74 3.90 -2.48
C LEU A 442 -2.89 2.41 -2.86
N SER A 443 -3.88 2.05 -3.66
CA SER A 443 -4.22 0.65 -4.02
C SER A 443 -3.08 -0.10 -4.71
N TYR A 444 -2.20 0.60 -5.45
CA TYR A 444 -1.01 0.03 -6.08
C TYR A 444 -0.12 -0.76 -5.11
N LEU A 445 -0.13 -0.38 -3.83
CA LEU A 445 0.73 -0.92 -2.78
C LEU A 445 0.04 -1.97 -1.91
N SER A 446 -1.26 -2.27 -2.17
CA SER A 446 -2.10 -3.16 -1.38
C SER A 446 -2.63 -4.35 -2.20
N LYS A 447 -2.74 -5.55 -1.58
CA LYS A 447 -3.34 -6.75 -2.18
C LYS A 447 -4.86 -6.73 -2.13
N ALA A 448 -5.39 -6.23 -1.01
CA ALA A 448 -6.82 -6.04 -0.79
C ALA A 448 -7.10 -4.54 -0.66
N PRO A 449 -7.09 -3.79 -1.78
CA PRO A 449 -7.23 -2.33 -1.73
C PRO A 449 -8.55 -1.94 -1.08
N LEU A 450 -8.48 -1.12 -0.04
CA LEU A 450 -9.66 -0.48 0.52
C LEU A 450 -10.18 0.57 -0.47
N VAL A 451 -11.47 0.47 -0.80
CA VAL A 451 -12.13 1.40 -1.73
C VAL A 451 -13.42 1.94 -1.12
N PRO A 452 -13.89 3.14 -1.53
CA PRO A 452 -15.18 3.67 -1.13
C PRO A 452 -16.33 2.71 -1.49
N PRO A 453 -17.42 2.67 -0.70
CA PRO A 453 -18.59 1.87 -1.05
C PRO A 453 -19.09 2.13 -2.47
N GLY A 454 -19.36 1.06 -3.23
CA GLY A 454 -19.79 1.15 -4.63
C GLY A 454 -18.69 1.38 -5.66
N THR A 455 -17.43 1.51 -5.23
CA THR A 455 -16.28 1.59 -6.13
C THR A 455 -15.71 0.19 -6.38
N PRO A 456 -15.39 -0.18 -7.64
CA PRO A 456 -14.79 -1.47 -7.93
C PRO A 456 -13.36 -1.55 -7.38
N VAL A 457 -13.00 -2.72 -6.86
CA VAL A 457 -11.61 -3.04 -6.50
C VAL A 457 -10.82 -3.31 -7.78
N VAL A 458 -9.67 -2.67 -7.94
CA VAL A 458 -8.74 -2.87 -9.06
C VAL A 458 -7.42 -3.40 -8.52
N ASN A 459 -7.01 -4.57 -8.97
CA ASN A 459 -5.76 -5.23 -8.61
C ASN A 459 -4.76 -5.37 -9.76
N ALA A 460 -5.20 -5.21 -11.02
CA ALA A 460 -4.30 -5.16 -12.17
C ALA A 460 -3.21 -4.10 -11.93
N LEU A 461 -1.96 -4.54 -11.80
CA LEU A 461 -0.86 -3.69 -11.34
C LEU A 461 -0.58 -2.51 -12.26
N SER A 462 -0.70 -2.74 -13.58
CA SER A 462 -0.56 -1.71 -14.61
C SER A 462 -1.57 -0.57 -14.44
N LYS A 463 -2.84 -0.92 -14.19
CA LYS A 463 -3.92 0.05 -13.96
C LYS A 463 -3.74 0.82 -12.66
N GLN A 464 -3.34 0.14 -11.59
CA GLN A 464 -3.08 0.79 -10.29
C GLN A 464 -1.94 1.80 -10.38
N ARG A 465 -0.83 1.43 -11.05
CA ARG A 465 0.31 2.34 -11.26
C ARG A 465 -0.10 3.53 -12.12
N ALA A 466 -0.78 3.28 -13.24
CA ALA A 466 -1.24 4.33 -14.14
C ALA A 466 -2.17 5.32 -13.44
N MET A 467 -3.09 4.84 -12.60
CA MET A 467 -3.97 5.70 -11.80
C MET A 467 -3.15 6.64 -10.92
N LEU A 468 -2.21 6.12 -10.13
CA LEU A 468 -1.38 6.92 -9.23
C LEU A 468 -0.55 7.95 -10.01
N GLU A 469 0.17 7.52 -11.04
CA GLU A 469 1.00 8.40 -11.86
C GLU A 469 0.17 9.50 -12.53
N ASN A 470 -0.95 9.14 -13.16
CA ASN A 470 -1.78 10.09 -13.90
C ASN A 470 -2.48 11.10 -13.00
N VAL A 471 -2.87 10.74 -11.78
CA VAL A 471 -3.39 11.71 -10.80
C VAL A 471 -2.31 12.74 -10.43
N LEU A 472 -1.07 12.30 -10.17
CA LEU A 472 0.01 13.22 -9.84
C LEU A 472 0.44 14.08 -11.05
N ARG A 473 0.37 13.53 -12.27
CA ARG A 473 0.56 14.30 -13.52
C ARG A 473 -0.49 15.39 -13.68
N ALA A 474 -1.76 15.08 -13.41
CA ALA A 474 -2.85 16.06 -13.45
C ALA A 474 -2.63 17.20 -12.46
N CYS A 475 -2.09 16.94 -11.27
CA CYS A 475 -1.75 17.96 -10.27
C CYS A 475 -0.71 19.00 -10.75
N VAL A 476 0.07 18.67 -11.78
CA VAL A 476 1.04 19.59 -12.41
C VAL A 476 0.66 19.96 -13.86
N GLY A 477 -0.59 19.72 -14.26
CA GLY A 477 -1.10 20.07 -15.58
C GLY A 477 -0.54 19.26 -16.75
N LEU A 478 0.06 18.09 -16.47
CA LEU A 478 0.51 17.14 -17.49
C LEU A 478 -0.64 16.23 -17.93
N ALA A 479 -0.65 15.90 -19.24
CA ALA A 479 -1.51 14.85 -19.77
C ALA A 479 -1.16 13.49 -19.15
N PRO A 480 -2.12 12.53 -19.12
CA PRO A 480 -1.81 11.15 -18.76
C PRO A 480 -0.70 10.58 -19.65
N GLU A 481 0.02 9.58 -19.15
CA GLU A 481 0.95 8.86 -20.00
C GLU A 481 0.21 8.27 -21.20
N ASN A 482 0.72 8.55 -22.40
CA ASN A 482 0.09 8.15 -23.66
C ASN A 482 0.99 7.19 -24.42
N ASN A 483 0.55 5.94 -24.48
CA ASN A 483 1.27 4.87 -25.17
C ASN A 483 0.87 4.75 -26.67
N MET A 484 0.15 5.70 -27.25
CA MET A 484 -0.19 5.70 -28.67
C MET A 484 1.01 6.01 -29.58
N ILE A 485 2.02 6.72 -29.07
CA ILE A 485 3.30 7.04 -29.73
C ILE A 485 3.04 7.70 -31.11
N LEU A 486 2.05 8.59 -31.19
CA LEU A 486 1.70 9.26 -32.46
C LEU A 486 2.80 10.23 -32.93
N GLU A 487 3.71 10.64 -32.06
CA GLU A 487 4.85 11.50 -32.35
C GLU A 487 5.83 10.89 -33.38
N TYR A 488 5.82 9.57 -33.51
CA TYR A 488 6.72 8.83 -34.41
C TYR A 488 6.03 8.30 -35.68
N LYS A 489 4.89 8.85 -36.06
CA LYS A 489 4.15 8.45 -37.25
C LYS A 489 4.21 9.51 -38.36
#